data_5119240c8426f43f601ef3f648d166a5
#
_entry.id   5119240c8426f43f601ef3f648d166a5
#
_cell.length_a   1.000
_cell.length_b   1.000
_cell.length_c   1.000
_cell.angle_alpha   90.00
_cell.angle_beta   90.00
_cell.angle_gamma   90.00
#
_symmetry.space_group_name_H-M   'P 1'
#
loop_
_entity.id
_entity.type
_entity.pdbx_description
1 polymer ?
#
loop_
_entity_poly.entity_id
_entity_poly.type
_entity_poly.pdbx_seq_one_letter_code
_entity_poly.pdbx_strand_id
1 'polypeptide(L)'
;MRFMAGESKQGIRAGAVVMASAAAVAATVWGVATLVEPGKAATQQNVSRSTDPAGGAGSQPQGIPEGIAHGSEAGENAVNITIDDGPDPRWTPKVLEVLQRHDVKATFCMVGPQAKAHPGLVKKVVAAGHRLCDHTMDHDTAMDKKSVAYQERQILDAKELIEEAAGSGAKVEYYRAPGGAFTPDSRRIAAAHGMRPLGWNVDTKDFGKPGTAAVVDAVKREIGNGPTVLFHDGGGNRAQTVDALDQVLDWLKEQGRPTGFPVRTTP
;
A
#
# COMPACT_ATOMS: atom_id res chain seq x y z
N MET A 1 -36.70 -43.78 -35.52
CA MET A 1 -35.37 -44.39 -35.85
C MET A 1 -34.40 -43.81 -34.85
N ARG A 2 -34.14 -44.43 -33.73
CA ARG A 2 -33.25 -45.54 -33.37
C ARG A 2 -31.79 -45.27 -33.70
N PHE A 3 -31.01 -45.24 -32.61
CA PHE A 3 -29.67 -45.76 -32.31
C PHE A 3 -28.55 -44.70 -32.38
N MET A 4 -27.49 -44.62 -31.55
CA MET A 4 -27.04 -45.53 -30.48
C MET A 4 -26.15 -44.75 -29.50
N ALA A 5 -26.08 -45.29 -28.29
CA ALA A 5 -25.17 -44.95 -27.21
C ALA A 5 -23.75 -45.46 -27.48
N GLY A 6 -22.75 -44.84 -26.88
CA GLY A 6 -21.38 -45.29 -26.83
C GLY A 6 -20.73 -44.95 -25.52
N GLU A 7 -20.79 -45.88 -24.56
CA GLU A 7 -19.96 -45.91 -23.34
C GLU A 7 -18.55 -46.42 -23.67
N SER A 8 -17.51 -45.85 -23.03
CA SER A 8 -16.25 -46.57 -22.78
C SER A 8 -15.58 -46.01 -21.53
N LYS A 9 -15.66 -46.72 -20.51
CA LYS A 9 -14.83 -47.47 -19.54
C LYS A 9 -13.42 -46.93 -19.26
N GLN A 10 -13.25 -46.56 -18.00
CA GLN A 10 -12.20 -46.90 -17.01
C GLN A 10 -10.74 -47.06 -17.44
N GLY A 11 -9.88 -46.33 -16.72
CA GLY A 11 -8.47 -46.63 -16.57
C GLY A 11 -7.90 -46.07 -15.28
N ILE A 12 -8.06 -46.86 -14.19
CA ILE A 12 -7.37 -46.66 -12.90
C ILE A 12 -5.91 -47.08 -13.11
N ARG A 13 -4.97 -46.20 -12.79
CA ARG A 13 -3.59 -46.59 -12.54
C ARG A 13 -3.13 -46.02 -11.19
N ALA A 14 -2.93 -46.93 -10.27
CA ALA A 14 -2.20 -46.77 -9.03
C ALA A 14 -0.70 -46.70 -9.35
N GLY A 15 0.05 -45.85 -8.66
CA GLY A 15 1.48 -45.72 -8.78
C GLY A 15 2.12 -45.11 -7.55
N ALA A 16 2.57 -46.01 -6.68
CA ALA A 16 3.79 -46.02 -5.89
C ALA A 16 4.12 -44.82 -4.97
N VAL A 17 4.02 -45.13 -3.68
CA VAL A 17 4.67 -44.45 -2.52
C VAL A 17 6.17 -44.69 -2.59
N VAL A 18 6.95 -43.60 -2.56
CA VAL A 18 8.39 -43.65 -2.27
C VAL A 18 8.63 -43.03 -0.91
N MET A 19 8.98 -43.91 0.05
CA MET A 19 9.55 -43.51 1.33
C MET A 19 11.00 -43.07 1.13
N ALA A 20 11.37 -41.90 1.61
CA ALA A 20 12.77 -41.49 1.71
C ALA A 20 13.12 -41.16 3.17
N SER A 21 14.18 -41.79 3.59
CA SER A 21 14.69 -41.98 4.93
C SER A 21 15.25 -40.70 5.57
N ALA A 22 15.04 -40.57 6.87
CA ALA A 22 15.66 -39.57 7.73
C ALA A 22 17.15 -39.87 7.95
N ALA A 23 18.01 -38.89 7.74
CA ALA A 23 19.40 -38.90 8.22
C ALA A 23 19.53 -37.91 9.38
N ALA A 24 19.77 -38.42 10.56
CA ALA A 24 20.11 -37.65 11.75
C ALA A 24 21.59 -37.23 11.69
N VAL A 25 21.87 -35.92 11.79
CA VAL A 25 23.19 -35.38 12.01
C VAL A 25 23.29 -34.93 13.48
N ALA A 26 24.13 -35.59 14.21
CA ALA A 26 24.50 -35.22 15.58
C ALA A 26 25.57 -34.11 15.53
N ALA A 27 25.23 -32.95 16.12
CA ALA A 27 26.19 -31.87 16.34
C ALA A 27 26.78 -31.97 17.74
N THR A 28 28.06 -32.18 17.84
CA THR A 28 28.89 -32.15 19.05
C THR A 28 29.09 -30.71 19.54
N VAL A 29 28.69 -30.47 20.78
CA VAL A 29 28.92 -29.20 21.48
C VAL A 29 30.33 -29.26 22.11
N TRP A 30 31.19 -28.32 21.74
CA TRP A 30 32.45 -28.06 22.45
C TRP A 30 32.20 -26.87 23.40
N GLY A 31 32.21 -27.14 24.69
CA GLY A 31 32.22 -26.13 25.72
C GLY A 31 33.62 -25.53 25.91
N VAL A 32 33.69 -24.20 25.85
CA VAL A 32 34.85 -23.44 26.32
C VAL A 32 34.49 -22.76 27.62
N ALA A 33 35.05 -23.22 28.72
CA ALA A 33 34.97 -22.58 30.01
C ALA A 33 36.01 -21.47 30.08
N THR A 34 35.57 -20.20 30.24
CA THR A 34 36.45 -19.11 30.61
C THR A 34 36.37 -18.82 32.09
N LEU A 35 37.51 -18.93 32.76
CA LEU A 35 37.73 -18.59 34.16
C LEU A 35 37.54 -17.10 34.42
N VAL A 36 36.76 -16.79 35.44
CA VAL A 36 36.60 -15.44 36.01
C VAL A 36 37.60 -15.29 37.12
N GLU A 37 38.52 -14.35 37.03
CA GLU A 37 39.34 -13.89 38.14
C GLU A 37 38.68 -12.67 38.83
N PRO A 38 38.73 -12.59 40.19
CA PRO A 38 38.25 -11.41 40.91
C PRO A 38 39.40 -10.46 41.24
N GLY A 39 39.27 -9.22 40.84
CA GLY A 39 40.32 -8.27 41.24
C GLY A 39 40.08 -6.80 40.98
N LYS A 40 39.77 -6.12 42.08
CA LYS A 40 40.12 -4.72 42.46
C LYS A 40 39.10 -3.63 42.22
N ALA A 41 38.63 -3.18 43.40
CA ALA A 41 37.96 -1.90 43.61
C ALA A 41 38.84 -0.72 43.15
N ALA A 42 38.25 0.20 42.37
CA ALA A 42 38.84 1.49 42.09
C ALA A 42 37.89 2.62 42.45
N THR A 43 38.36 3.41 43.30
CA THR A 43 38.05 4.67 43.89
C THR A 43 37.12 5.58 43.06
N GLN A 44 36.05 6.07 43.70
CA GLN A 44 35.22 7.18 43.25
C GLN A 44 36.06 8.48 43.25
N GLN A 45 36.20 9.06 42.09
CA GLN A 45 36.56 10.46 41.94
C GLN A 45 35.34 11.27 41.52
N ASN A 46 34.93 12.10 42.43
CA ASN A 46 33.91 13.14 42.29
C ASN A 46 34.46 14.24 41.38
N VAL A 47 33.93 14.42 40.19
CA VAL A 47 34.26 15.55 39.31
C VAL A 47 33.00 16.38 39.11
N SER A 48 33.16 17.61 39.49
CA SER A 48 32.15 18.69 39.52
C SER A 48 31.48 18.94 38.19
N ARG A 49 30.17 19.22 38.28
CA ARG A 49 29.34 19.77 37.24
C ARG A 49 29.95 21.00 36.57
N SER A 50 30.14 20.92 35.25
CA SER A 50 30.09 22.09 34.39
C SER A 50 28.73 22.09 33.68
N THR A 51 27.97 23.11 33.96
CA THR A 51 26.74 23.47 33.27
C THR A 51 27.13 24.20 32.00
N ASP A 52 26.98 23.54 30.85
CA ASP A 52 26.89 24.23 29.56
C ASP A 52 25.48 24.09 29.03
N PRO A 53 24.83 25.20 28.67
CA PRO A 53 23.53 25.18 28.02
C PRO A 53 23.68 25.16 26.49
N ALA A 54 22.71 24.53 25.86
CA ALA A 54 22.48 24.56 24.44
C ALA A 54 23.25 23.56 23.58
N GLY A 55 22.88 22.30 23.70
CA GLY A 55 22.96 21.35 22.59
C GLY A 55 21.62 21.34 21.85
N GLY A 56 21.58 21.89 20.63
CA GLY A 56 20.41 21.85 19.78
C GLY A 56 19.88 20.42 19.66
N ALA A 57 18.61 20.20 19.98
CA ALA A 57 17.91 18.98 19.69
C ALA A 57 17.89 18.82 18.17
N GLY A 58 18.87 18.13 17.63
CA GLY A 58 18.80 17.58 16.30
C GLY A 58 17.58 16.68 16.26
N SER A 59 16.52 17.12 15.60
CA SER A 59 15.34 16.31 15.38
C SER A 59 15.79 15.05 14.67
N GLN A 60 15.71 13.91 15.37
CA GLN A 60 15.87 12.62 14.73
C GLN A 60 14.87 12.55 13.57
N PRO A 61 15.21 11.93 12.43
CA PRO A 61 14.25 11.74 11.36
C PRO A 61 13.01 11.07 11.98
N GLN A 62 11.90 11.79 12.00
CA GLN A 62 10.65 11.23 12.51
C GLN A 62 10.30 10.04 11.61
N GLY A 63 10.21 8.84 12.20
CA GLY A 63 9.75 7.64 11.51
C GLY A 63 8.35 7.86 10.94
N ILE A 64 7.94 7.03 9.98
CA ILE A 64 6.57 7.09 9.45
C ILE A 64 5.58 6.71 10.56
N PRO A 65 4.56 7.54 10.85
CA PRO A 65 3.57 7.20 11.86
C PRO A 65 2.69 6.01 11.46
N GLU A 66 2.29 5.20 12.44
CA GLU A 66 1.39 4.05 12.25
C GLU A 66 -0.10 4.45 12.15
N GLY A 67 -0.43 5.69 12.50
CA GLY A 67 -1.78 6.21 12.38
C GLY A 67 -2.24 6.26 10.92
N ILE A 68 -3.52 6.01 10.66
CA ILE A 68 -4.09 6.09 9.31
C ILE A 68 -4.20 7.57 8.92
N ALA A 69 -3.57 7.95 7.80
CA ALA A 69 -3.63 9.30 7.26
C ALA A 69 -4.97 9.55 6.54
N HIS A 70 -5.53 10.71 6.80
CA HIS A 70 -6.74 11.21 6.12
C HIS A 70 -6.55 12.65 5.62
N GLY A 71 -5.61 13.40 6.21
CA GLY A 71 -5.36 14.81 5.91
C GLY A 71 -4.58 15.04 4.61
N SER A 72 -4.43 16.31 4.22
CA SER A 72 -3.66 16.73 3.04
C SER A 72 -2.41 17.52 3.44
N GLU A 73 -1.29 17.28 2.75
CA GLU A 73 -0.07 18.09 2.88
C GLU A 73 -0.26 19.55 2.42
N ALA A 74 -1.24 19.77 1.53
CA ALA A 74 -1.54 21.10 0.98
C ALA A 74 -2.54 21.92 1.84
N GLY A 75 -2.85 21.45 3.05
CA GLY A 75 -3.71 22.13 4.01
C GLY A 75 -5.16 21.66 4.01
N GLU A 76 -5.97 22.21 4.92
CA GLU A 76 -7.33 21.73 5.22
C GLU A 76 -8.33 21.90 4.06
N ASN A 77 -8.13 22.89 3.20
CA ASN A 77 -9.00 23.10 2.04
C ASN A 77 -8.62 22.29 0.81
N ALA A 78 -7.47 21.62 0.84
CA ALA A 78 -7.00 20.81 -0.27
C ALA A 78 -7.72 19.46 -0.37
N VAL A 79 -7.70 18.85 -1.56
CA VAL A 79 -8.28 17.54 -1.82
C VAL A 79 -7.23 16.59 -2.36
N ASN A 80 -7.15 15.39 -1.81
CA ASN A 80 -6.27 14.34 -2.28
C ASN A 80 -7.06 13.39 -3.17
N ILE A 81 -6.63 13.23 -4.41
CA ILE A 81 -7.17 12.21 -5.33
C ILE A 81 -6.39 10.91 -5.14
N THR A 82 -7.08 9.83 -4.84
CA THR A 82 -6.47 8.50 -4.68
C THR A 82 -7.18 7.48 -5.55
N ILE A 83 -6.38 6.60 -6.20
CA ILE A 83 -6.83 5.66 -7.23
C ILE A 83 -6.36 4.26 -6.87
N ASP A 84 -7.29 3.32 -6.68
CA ASP A 84 -7.01 1.96 -6.21
C ASP A 84 -7.16 0.90 -7.32
N ASP A 85 -6.62 -0.30 -7.06
CA ASP A 85 -6.75 -1.57 -7.80
C ASP A 85 -5.90 -1.69 -9.07
N GLY A 86 -5.36 -0.62 -9.60
CA GLY A 86 -4.52 -0.65 -10.80
C GLY A 86 -3.10 -1.21 -10.59
N PRO A 87 -2.26 -1.07 -11.64
CA PRO A 87 -2.57 -0.45 -12.92
C PRO A 87 -3.36 -1.39 -13.86
N ASP A 88 -4.34 -0.85 -14.56
CA ASP A 88 -5.10 -1.54 -15.59
C ASP A 88 -4.75 -0.98 -16.98
N PRO A 89 -4.42 -1.83 -18.00
CA PRO A 89 -3.96 -1.36 -19.29
C PRO A 89 -4.98 -0.54 -20.08
N ARG A 90 -6.26 -0.67 -19.75
CA ARG A 90 -7.36 0.04 -20.41
C ARG A 90 -7.70 1.36 -19.68
N TRP A 91 -7.64 1.37 -18.35
CA TRP A 91 -8.20 2.46 -17.56
C TRP A 91 -7.17 3.40 -16.97
N THR A 92 -6.03 2.89 -16.49
CA THR A 92 -4.95 3.73 -15.94
C THR A 92 -4.49 4.81 -16.94
N PRO A 93 -4.30 4.52 -18.24
CA PRO A 93 -3.95 5.57 -19.21
C PRO A 93 -4.99 6.69 -19.28
N LYS A 94 -6.28 6.34 -19.25
CA LYS A 94 -7.37 7.32 -19.31
C LYS A 94 -7.47 8.18 -18.07
N VAL A 95 -7.26 7.58 -16.89
CA VAL A 95 -7.15 8.33 -15.62
C VAL A 95 -5.98 9.30 -15.68
N LEU A 96 -4.81 8.86 -16.17
CA LEU A 96 -3.64 9.74 -16.35
C LEU A 96 -3.92 10.91 -17.32
N GLU A 97 -4.64 10.66 -18.41
CA GLU A 97 -5.05 11.72 -19.35
C GLU A 97 -5.96 12.76 -18.68
N VAL A 98 -6.93 12.32 -17.86
CA VAL A 98 -7.79 13.23 -17.09
C VAL A 98 -6.95 14.06 -16.12
N LEU A 99 -6.12 13.42 -15.29
CA LEU A 99 -5.26 14.10 -14.32
C LEU A 99 -4.33 15.12 -14.99
N GLN A 100 -3.77 14.77 -16.15
CA GLN A 100 -2.91 15.65 -16.93
C GLN A 100 -3.65 16.90 -17.44
N ARG A 101 -4.88 16.73 -17.98
CA ARG A 101 -5.68 17.88 -18.47
C ARG A 101 -5.98 18.90 -17.38
N HIS A 102 -6.15 18.44 -16.15
CA HIS A 102 -6.44 19.29 -14.99
C HIS A 102 -5.18 19.74 -14.23
N ASP A 103 -3.97 19.31 -14.65
CA ASP A 103 -2.70 19.51 -13.93
C ASP A 103 -2.76 19.02 -12.47
N VAL A 104 -3.41 17.87 -12.22
CA VAL A 104 -3.61 17.29 -10.90
C VAL A 104 -2.67 16.10 -10.71
N LYS A 105 -2.08 16.01 -9.51
CA LYS A 105 -1.32 14.84 -9.09
C LYS A 105 -2.17 14.00 -8.13
N ALA A 106 -2.01 12.68 -8.21
CA ALA A 106 -2.78 11.71 -7.44
C ALA A 106 -1.86 10.66 -6.78
N THR A 107 -2.43 9.90 -5.85
CA THR A 107 -1.78 8.73 -5.26
C THR A 107 -2.42 7.46 -5.82
N PHE A 108 -1.62 6.56 -6.40
CA PHE A 108 -2.09 5.30 -6.98
C PHE A 108 -1.75 4.14 -6.04
N CYS A 109 -2.78 3.51 -5.44
CA CYS A 109 -2.66 2.32 -4.60
C CYS A 109 -2.78 1.08 -5.48
N MET A 110 -1.62 0.51 -5.82
CA MET A 110 -1.51 -0.54 -6.82
C MET A 110 -1.50 -1.93 -6.19
N VAL A 111 -2.14 -2.88 -6.85
CA VAL A 111 -2.06 -4.31 -6.54
C VAL A 111 -0.75 -4.87 -7.12
N GLY A 112 0.07 -5.54 -6.31
CA GLY A 112 1.42 -5.99 -6.68
C GLY A 112 1.48 -6.77 -7.99
N PRO A 113 0.68 -7.84 -8.20
CA PRO A 113 0.60 -8.56 -9.48
C PRO A 113 0.25 -7.69 -10.69
N GLN A 114 -0.61 -6.67 -10.54
CA GLN A 114 -0.95 -5.74 -11.63
C GLN A 114 0.24 -4.84 -11.97
N ALA A 115 0.95 -4.34 -10.95
CA ALA A 115 2.18 -3.58 -11.15
C ALA A 115 3.26 -4.39 -11.89
N LYS A 116 3.46 -5.64 -11.47
CA LYS A 116 4.38 -6.59 -12.14
C LYS A 116 3.99 -6.87 -13.58
N ALA A 117 2.68 -7.04 -13.87
CA ALA A 117 2.18 -7.32 -15.20
C ALA A 117 2.30 -6.10 -16.15
N HIS A 118 2.25 -4.88 -15.60
CA HIS A 118 2.20 -3.64 -16.38
C HIS A 118 3.25 -2.61 -15.96
N PRO A 119 4.56 -2.95 -15.90
CA PRO A 119 5.61 -2.05 -15.38
C PRO A 119 5.73 -0.75 -16.18
N GLY A 120 5.39 -0.78 -17.47
CA GLY A 120 5.35 0.43 -18.30
C GLY A 120 4.30 1.46 -17.84
N LEU A 121 3.19 1.01 -17.25
CA LEU A 121 2.18 1.90 -16.69
C LEU A 121 2.65 2.49 -15.33
N VAL A 122 3.26 1.67 -14.48
CA VAL A 122 3.83 2.15 -13.21
C VAL A 122 4.86 3.26 -13.48
N LYS A 123 5.75 3.06 -14.47
CA LYS A 123 6.73 4.07 -14.89
C LYS A 123 6.06 5.36 -15.40
N LYS A 124 4.95 5.26 -16.14
CA LYS A 124 4.18 6.42 -16.59
C LYS A 124 3.57 7.19 -15.42
N VAL A 125 3.01 6.49 -14.43
CA VAL A 125 2.47 7.09 -13.20
C VAL A 125 3.56 7.89 -12.47
N VAL A 126 4.74 7.27 -12.27
CA VAL A 126 5.88 7.95 -11.63
C VAL A 126 6.39 9.13 -12.45
N ALA A 127 6.58 8.95 -13.77
CA ALA A 127 7.06 10.01 -14.65
C ALA A 127 6.10 11.22 -14.73
N ALA A 128 4.80 10.99 -14.53
CA ALA A 128 3.79 12.05 -14.44
C ALA A 128 3.76 12.76 -13.07
N GLY A 129 4.61 12.35 -12.10
CA GLY A 129 4.71 12.96 -10.77
C GLY A 129 3.65 12.53 -9.78
N HIS A 130 2.99 11.40 -10.00
CA HIS A 130 2.08 10.79 -9.04
C HIS A 130 2.84 9.99 -7.99
N ARG A 131 2.24 9.79 -6.81
CA ARG A 131 2.81 8.96 -5.73
C ARG A 131 2.31 7.54 -5.78
N LEU A 132 3.16 6.62 -5.30
CA LEU A 132 2.85 5.20 -5.24
C LEU A 132 2.35 4.80 -3.84
N CYS A 133 1.39 3.91 -3.83
CA CYS A 133 0.79 3.32 -2.65
C CYS A 133 0.63 1.81 -2.89
N ASP A 134 0.87 1.02 -1.87
CA ASP A 134 0.72 -0.42 -1.86
C ASP A 134 -0.73 -0.81 -1.53
N HIS A 135 -1.30 -1.68 -2.34
CA HIS A 135 -2.65 -2.23 -2.15
C HIS A 135 -2.67 -3.76 -2.06
N THR A 136 -1.60 -4.35 -1.54
CA THR A 136 -1.36 -5.78 -1.29
C THR A 136 -1.18 -6.64 -2.55
N MET A 137 -0.97 -7.94 -2.32
CA MET A 137 -0.81 -8.93 -3.41
C MET A 137 -2.15 -9.40 -3.98
N ASP A 138 -3.08 -9.78 -3.10
CA ASP A 138 -4.28 -10.54 -3.48
C ASP A 138 -5.56 -9.72 -3.37
N HIS A 139 -5.47 -8.45 -2.93
CA HIS A 139 -6.63 -7.61 -2.64
C HIS A 139 -7.66 -8.31 -1.70
N ASP A 140 -7.16 -9.00 -0.65
CA ASP A 140 -8.02 -9.69 0.32
C ASP A 140 -8.66 -8.69 1.29
N THR A 141 -9.94 -8.41 1.10
CA THR A 141 -10.72 -7.49 1.95
C THR A 141 -11.01 -8.05 3.36
N ALA A 142 -10.61 -9.29 3.64
CA ALA A 142 -10.70 -9.94 4.94
C ALA A 142 -9.32 -10.23 5.55
N MET A 143 -8.27 -9.52 5.10
CA MET A 143 -6.91 -9.72 5.58
C MET A 143 -6.75 -9.38 7.07
N ASP A 144 -7.63 -8.57 7.64
CA ASP A 144 -7.71 -8.28 9.07
C ASP A 144 -7.95 -9.53 9.93
N LYS A 145 -8.53 -10.58 9.34
CA LYS A 145 -8.81 -11.88 9.98
C LYS A 145 -7.70 -12.91 9.76
N LYS A 146 -6.64 -12.54 9.06
CA LYS A 146 -5.52 -13.42 8.74
C LYS A 146 -4.37 -13.25 9.74
N SER A 147 -3.45 -14.22 9.75
CA SER A 147 -2.25 -14.14 10.58
C SER A 147 -1.38 -12.94 10.22
N VAL A 148 -0.61 -12.44 11.18
CA VAL A 148 0.36 -11.35 10.98
C VAL A 148 1.35 -11.70 9.84
N ALA A 149 1.84 -12.94 9.80
CA ALA A 149 2.74 -13.40 8.76
C ALA A 149 2.10 -13.40 7.35
N TYR A 150 0.78 -13.61 7.23
CA TYR A 150 0.07 -13.43 5.98
C TYR A 150 0.01 -11.95 5.60
N GLN A 151 -0.40 -11.08 6.52
CA GLN A 151 -0.48 -9.63 6.29
C GLN A 151 0.88 -9.06 5.88
N GLU A 152 1.96 -9.48 6.53
CA GLU A 152 3.33 -9.05 6.22
C GLU A 152 3.71 -9.41 4.78
N ARG A 153 3.52 -10.66 4.35
CA ARG A 153 3.77 -11.06 2.96
C ARG A 153 2.92 -10.28 1.96
N GLN A 154 1.62 -10.08 2.26
CA GLN A 154 0.73 -9.32 1.39
C GLN A 154 1.23 -7.88 1.15
N ILE A 155 1.79 -7.26 2.17
CA ILE A 155 2.29 -5.90 2.12
C ILE A 155 3.70 -5.85 1.50
N LEU A 156 4.64 -6.63 2.01
CA LEU A 156 6.04 -6.49 1.61
C LEU A 156 6.32 -7.02 0.20
N ASP A 157 5.69 -8.13 -0.20
CA ASP A 157 5.85 -8.68 -1.54
C ASP A 157 5.22 -7.74 -2.59
N ALA A 158 4.08 -7.11 -2.28
CA ALA A 158 3.46 -6.13 -3.18
C ALA A 158 4.31 -4.87 -3.31
N LYS A 159 4.82 -4.33 -2.19
CA LYS A 159 5.76 -3.21 -2.19
C LYS A 159 6.96 -3.47 -3.10
N GLU A 160 7.60 -4.64 -2.97
CA GLU A 160 8.75 -5.03 -3.79
C GLU A 160 8.38 -5.03 -5.28
N LEU A 161 7.28 -5.66 -5.68
CA LEU A 161 6.82 -5.71 -7.06
C LEU A 161 6.50 -4.32 -7.63
N ILE A 162 5.90 -3.44 -6.84
CA ILE A 162 5.58 -2.07 -7.27
C ILE A 162 6.87 -1.25 -7.46
N GLU A 163 7.82 -1.32 -6.52
CA GLU A 163 9.10 -0.61 -6.61
C GLU A 163 9.96 -1.13 -7.77
N GLU A 164 9.98 -2.47 -8.00
CA GLU A 164 10.65 -3.08 -9.15
C GLU A 164 10.03 -2.60 -10.47
N ALA A 165 8.71 -2.60 -10.58
CA ALA A 165 7.98 -2.13 -11.75
C ALA A 165 8.21 -0.64 -12.02
N ALA A 166 8.29 0.18 -10.98
CA ALA A 166 8.54 1.61 -11.07
C ALA A 166 9.96 1.96 -11.55
N GLY A 167 10.94 1.12 -11.20
CA GLY A 167 12.35 1.32 -11.54
C GLY A 167 13.14 2.04 -10.45
N SER A 168 14.43 2.24 -10.71
CA SER A 168 15.38 2.74 -9.72
C SER A 168 15.00 4.12 -9.18
N GLY A 169 14.94 4.23 -7.86
CA GLY A 169 14.72 5.48 -7.11
C GLY A 169 13.27 5.78 -6.75
N ALA A 170 12.28 5.16 -7.39
CA ALA A 170 10.89 5.31 -6.98
C ALA A 170 10.62 4.53 -5.68
N LYS A 171 9.80 5.11 -4.80
CA LYS A 171 9.43 4.52 -3.52
C LYS A 171 7.92 4.43 -3.40
N VAL A 172 7.47 3.34 -2.79
CA VAL A 172 6.09 3.23 -2.32
C VAL A 172 6.00 4.01 -1.01
N GLU A 173 5.18 5.05 -1.01
CA GLU A 173 5.09 6.01 0.10
C GLU A 173 3.94 5.74 1.06
N TYR A 174 2.92 5.04 0.58
CA TYR A 174 1.71 4.74 1.33
C TYR A 174 1.35 3.26 1.26
N TYR A 175 0.51 2.83 2.19
CA TYR A 175 -0.13 1.53 2.23
C TYR A 175 -1.62 1.70 2.49
N ARG A 176 -2.47 1.09 1.67
CA ARG A 176 -3.91 1.03 1.90
C ARG A 176 -4.36 -0.43 1.98
N ALA A 177 -4.98 -0.79 3.11
CA ALA A 177 -5.57 -2.13 3.25
C ALA A 177 -6.82 -2.24 2.38
N PRO A 178 -6.97 -3.30 1.56
CA PRO A 178 -8.18 -3.56 0.78
C PRO A 178 -9.44 -3.52 1.64
N GLY A 179 -10.47 -2.81 1.18
CA GLY A 179 -11.71 -2.65 1.93
C GLY A 179 -11.57 -1.96 3.30
N GLY A 180 -10.42 -1.35 3.59
CA GLY A 180 -10.13 -0.74 4.88
C GLY A 180 -9.80 -1.75 5.99
N ALA A 181 -9.44 -2.98 5.66
CA ALA A 181 -9.14 -4.08 6.58
C ALA A 181 -7.78 -3.90 7.31
N PHE A 182 -7.57 -2.72 7.90
CA PHE A 182 -6.38 -2.41 8.68
C PHE A 182 -6.38 -3.16 10.03
N THR A 183 -5.19 -3.62 10.43
CA THR A 183 -4.91 -4.07 11.80
C THR A 183 -3.78 -3.21 12.41
N PRO A 184 -3.59 -3.21 13.74
CA PRO A 184 -2.40 -2.61 14.34
C PRO A 184 -1.11 -3.15 13.72
N ASP A 185 -1.02 -4.48 13.48
CA ASP A 185 0.15 -5.10 12.89
C ASP A 185 0.38 -4.67 11.43
N SER A 186 -0.65 -4.66 10.57
CA SER A 186 -0.50 -4.24 9.18
C SER A 186 -0.02 -2.78 9.08
N ARG A 187 -0.52 -1.90 9.95
CA ARG A 187 -0.09 -0.50 10.02
C ARG A 187 1.35 -0.36 10.49
N ARG A 188 1.74 -1.10 11.52
CA ARG A 188 3.11 -1.15 12.04
C ARG A 188 4.08 -1.67 10.98
N ILE A 189 3.74 -2.75 10.28
CA ILE A 189 4.56 -3.32 9.19
C ILE A 189 4.76 -2.26 8.10
N ALA A 190 3.70 -1.64 7.62
CA ALA A 190 3.79 -0.60 6.60
C ALA A 190 4.68 0.57 7.04
N ALA A 191 4.47 1.12 8.24
CA ALA A 191 5.23 2.23 8.77
C ALA A 191 6.72 1.89 8.96
N ALA A 192 7.04 0.70 9.46
CA ALA A 192 8.41 0.22 9.62
C ALA A 192 9.17 0.12 8.28
N HIS A 193 8.44 -0.03 7.16
CA HIS A 193 9.00 -0.10 5.80
C HIS A 193 8.79 1.19 4.99
N GLY A 194 8.56 2.31 5.67
CA GLY A 194 8.51 3.64 5.08
C GLY A 194 7.19 4.02 4.41
N MET A 195 6.13 3.24 4.59
CA MET A 195 4.81 3.47 4.00
C MET A 195 3.82 3.99 5.05
N ARG A 196 3.23 5.17 4.80
CA ARG A 196 2.17 5.70 5.66
C ARG A 196 0.86 4.94 5.42
N PRO A 197 0.21 4.37 6.46
CA PRO A 197 -1.15 3.86 6.30
C PRO A 197 -2.09 4.97 5.82
N LEU A 198 -2.84 4.71 4.73
CA LEU A 198 -3.66 5.69 4.03
C LEU A 198 -5.14 5.28 4.01
N GLY A 199 -5.98 6.06 4.66
CA GLY A 199 -7.43 5.93 4.61
C GLY A 199 -8.07 6.80 3.52
N TRP A 200 -9.40 6.99 3.64
CA TRP A 200 -10.16 7.92 2.83
C TRP A 200 -11.30 8.53 3.66
N ASN A 201 -11.80 9.68 3.23
CA ASN A 201 -12.92 10.38 3.86
C ASN A 201 -14.17 10.35 2.97
N VAL A 202 -13.94 10.26 1.65
CA VAL A 202 -14.98 10.28 0.62
C VAL A 202 -14.89 8.98 -0.16
N ASP A 203 -15.92 8.16 -0.07
CA ASP A 203 -16.03 6.91 -0.82
C ASP A 203 -17.00 7.08 -1.99
N THR A 204 -16.46 7.17 -3.18
CA THR A 204 -17.25 7.39 -4.39
C THR A 204 -18.18 6.24 -4.76
N LYS A 205 -17.95 5.04 -4.22
CA LYS A 205 -18.63 3.79 -4.57
C LYS A 205 -18.58 3.43 -6.06
N ASP A 206 -17.61 4.00 -6.79
CA ASP A 206 -17.45 3.81 -8.24
C ASP A 206 -17.19 2.35 -8.63
N PHE A 207 -16.59 1.56 -7.71
CA PHE A 207 -16.41 0.12 -7.88
C PHE A 207 -17.74 -0.62 -8.12
N GLY A 208 -18.85 -0.14 -7.55
CA GLY A 208 -20.20 -0.66 -7.73
C GLY A 208 -20.86 -0.25 -9.05
N LYS A 209 -20.22 0.62 -9.83
CA LYS A 209 -20.71 1.13 -11.13
C LYS A 209 -22.09 1.79 -11.06
N PRO A 210 -22.30 2.77 -10.16
CA PRO A 210 -23.60 3.40 -9.95
C PRO A 210 -23.98 4.43 -11.03
N GLY A 211 -23.09 4.70 -11.97
CA GLY A 211 -23.20 5.76 -12.99
C GLY A 211 -22.39 7.00 -12.64
N THR A 212 -21.93 7.71 -13.68
CA THR A 212 -21.08 8.91 -13.54
C THR A 212 -21.68 9.95 -12.59
N ALA A 213 -22.95 10.30 -12.76
CA ALA A 213 -23.60 11.30 -11.91
C ALA A 213 -23.61 10.91 -10.43
N ALA A 214 -23.90 9.63 -10.11
CA ALA A 214 -23.91 9.15 -8.73
C ALA A 214 -22.55 9.22 -8.06
N VAL A 215 -21.45 8.97 -8.80
CA VAL A 215 -20.07 9.12 -8.34
C VAL A 215 -19.75 10.58 -8.03
N VAL A 216 -20.09 11.51 -8.94
CA VAL A 216 -19.92 12.96 -8.75
C VAL A 216 -20.71 13.44 -7.54
N ASP A 217 -21.97 13.03 -7.40
CA ASP A 217 -22.83 13.41 -6.29
C ASP A 217 -22.33 12.88 -4.95
N ALA A 218 -21.73 11.68 -4.93
CA ALA A 218 -21.09 11.12 -3.74
C ALA A 218 -19.95 12.05 -3.27
N VAL A 219 -19.06 12.47 -4.18
CA VAL A 219 -17.97 13.39 -3.84
C VAL A 219 -18.53 14.71 -3.31
N LYS A 220 -19.47 15.33 -4.01
CA LYS A 220 -20.07 16.63 -3.60
C LYS A 220 -20.75 16.56 -2.23
N ARG A 221 -21.41 15.45 -1.93
CA ARG A 221 -22.09 15.24 -0.65
C ARG A 221 -21.13 14.98 0.50
N GLU A 222 -20.03 14.24 0.24
CA GLU A 222 -19.15 13.71 1.29
C GLU A 222 -17.86 14.50 1.49
N ILE A 223 -17.55 15.46 0.60
CA ILE A 223 -16.27 16.21 0.66
C ILE A 223 -16.09 17.03 1.95
N GLY A 224 -17.16 17.27 2.69
CA GLY A 224 -17.11 17.85 4.03
C GLY A 224 -16.56 16.92 5.11
N ASN A 225 -16.48 15.59 4.86
CA ASN A 225 -15.97 14.61 5.81
C ASN A 225 -14.42 14.63 5.88
N GLY A 226 -13.75 15.24 4.90
CA GLY A 226 -12.30 15.35 4.82
C GLY A 226 -11.76 15.28 3.40
N PRO A 227 -10.44 15.46 3.24
CA PRO A 227 -9.85 15.74 1.94
C PRO A 227 -9.58 14.52 1.05
N THR A 228 -9.53 13.29 1.56
CA THR A 228 -9.04 12.15 0.78
C THR A 228 -10.18 11.41 0.10
N VAL A 229 -10.21 11.49 -1.24
CA VAL A 229 -11.24 10.89 -2.10
C VAL A 229 -10.72 9.59 -2.72
N LEU A 230 -11.54 8.55 -2.66
CA LEU A 230 -11.27 7.22 -3.20
C LEU A 230 -11.98 7.01 -4.54
N PHE A 231 -11.19 6.68 -5.56
CA PHE A 231 -11.58 6.18 -6.88
C PHE A 231 -10.86 4.87 -7.19
N HIS A 232 -11.24 4.20 -8.29
CA HIS A 232 -10.61 2.96 -8.74
C HIS A 232 -10.34 3.00 -10.26
N ASP A 233 -9.16 2.48 -10.67
CA ASP A 233 -8.83 2.27 -12.09
C ASP A 233 -8.66 0.79 -12.47
N GLY A 234 -8.74 -0.12 -11.48
CA GLY A 234 -8.74 -1.56 -11.69
C GLY A 234 -10.09 -2.23 -11.38
N GLY A 235 -10.14 -3.57 -11.46
CA GLY A 235 -11.31 -4.36 -11.06
C GLY A 235 -12.52 -4.28 -12.01
N GLY A 236 -12.33 -3.98 -13.31
CA GLY A 236 -13.37 -4.06 -14.32
C GLY A 236 -13.58 -2.81 -15.18
N ASN A 237 -14.81 -2.57 -15.64
CA ASN A 237 -15.10 -1.39 -16.46
C ASN A 237 -15.17 -0.13 -15.61
N ARG A 238 -14.29 0.84 -15.89
CA ARG A 238 -14.13 2.11 -15.17
C ARG A 238 -14.45 3.35 -16.04
N ALA A 239 -15.19 3.18 -17.15
CA ALA A 239 -15.54 4.31 -18.00
C ALA A 239 -16.23 5.44 -17.20
N GLN A 240 -17.22 5.08 -16.38
CA GLN A 240 -17.93 6.06 -15.54
C GLN A 240 -17.04 6.71 -14.48
N THR A 241 -16.04 5.99 -13.95
CA THR A 241 -15.06 6.54 -13.01
C THR A 241 -14.20 7.60 -13.69
N VAL A 242 -13.71 7.33 -14.92
CA VAL A 242 -12.94 8.29 -15.72
C VAL A 242 -13.76 9.55 -15.99
N ASP A 243 -15.01 9.38 -16.45
CA ASP A 243 -15.91 10.50 -16.72
C ASP A 243 -16.28 11.29 -15.44
N ALA A 244 -16.45 10.60 -14.31
CA ALA A 244 -16.75 11.24 -13.03
C ALA A 244 -15.54 12.00 -12.48
N LEU A 245 -14.34 11.43 -12.60
CA LEU A 245 -13.10 12.09 -12.18
C LEU A 245 -12.92 13.42 -12.91
N ASP A 246 -13.14 13.46 -14.23
CA ASP A 246 -13.08 14.67 -15.03
C ASP A 246 -14.02 15.76 -14.49
N GLN A 247 -15.29 15.42 -14.30
CA GLN A 247 -16.31 16.34 -13.75
C GLN A 247 -16.02 16.76 -12.30
N VAL A 248 -15.50 15.87 -11.48
CA VAL A 248 -15.11 16.19 -10.09
C VAL A 248 -13.97 17.19 -10.06
N LEU A 249 -12.96 17.03 -10.92
CA LEU A 249 -11.83 17.95 -10.99
C LEU A 249 -12.23 19.32 -11.49
N ASP A 250 -13.11 19.41 -12.49
CA ASP A 250 -13.71 20.70 -12.90
C ASP A 250 -14.44 21.37 -11.73
N TRP A 251 -15.29 20.62 -11.04
CA TRP A 251 -16.03 21.16 -9.91
C TRP A 251 -15.12 21.61 -8.76
N LEU A 252 -14.07 20.86 -8.41
CA LEU A 252 -13.11 21.26 -7.37
C LEU A 252 -12.40 22.57 -7.74
N LYS A 253 -12.06 22.74 -9.01
CA LYS A 253 -11.48 23.97 -9.53
C LYS A 253 -12.46 25.14 -9.42
N GLU A 254 -13.73 24.96 -9.77
CA GLU A 254 -14.79 25.98 -9.61
C GLU A 254 -14.99 26.37 -8.15
N GLN A 255 -14.83 25.43 -7.22
CA GLN A 255 -14.92 25.67 -5.77
C GLN A 255 -13.65 26.31 -5.18
N GLY A 256 -12.61 26.53 -5.98
CA GLY A 256 -11.31 27.05 -5.52
C GLY A 256 -10.58 26.10 -4.55
N ARG A 257 -10.84 24.81 -4.66
CA ARG A 257 -10.19 23.78 -3.82
C ARG A 257 -8.95 23.23 -4.51
N PRO A 258 -7.73 23.51 -3.98
CA PRO A 258 -6.51 22.96 -4.54
C PRO A 258 -6.46 21.44 -4.32
N THR A 259 -5.69 20.75 -5.17
CA THR A 259 -5.37 19.34 -4.95
C THR A 259 -3.99 19.18 -4.32
N GLY A 260 -3.80 18.08 -3.57
CA GLY A 260 -2.56 17.80 -2.87
C GLY A 260 -2.33 16.29 -2.70
N PHE A 261 -1.34 15.96 -1.91
CA PHE A 261 -1.08 14.58 -1.50
C PHE A 261 -1.51 14.35 -0.05
N PRO A 262 -1.84 13.10 0.32
CA PRO A 262 -2.08 12.76 1.71
C PRO A 262 -0.86 13.04 2.59
N VAL A 263 -1.08 13.43 3.84
CA VAL A 263 0.00 13.63 4.81
C VAL A 263 0.80 12.34 5.00
N ARG A 264 2.13 12.46 5.03
CA ARG A 264 3.02 11.31 5.15
C ARG A 264 3.70 11.23 6.51
N THR A 265 4.30 12.30 6.99
CA THR A 265 5.16 12.30 8.18
C THR A 265 4.55 12.98 9.39
N THR A 266 3.50 13.76 9.22
CA THR A 266 2.78 14.38 10.34
C THR A 266 1.77 13.40 10.94
N PRO A 267 1.55 13.46 12.28
CA PRO A 267 0.59 12.59 12.97
C PRO A 267 -0.83 12.64 12.41
#